data_645841d44b213791ec0a4ff370070b0b
#
_entry.id   645841d44b213791ec0a4ff370070b0b
#
_cell.length_a   1.000
_cell.length_b   1.000
_cell.length_c   1.000
_cell.angle_alpha   90.00
_cell.angle_beta   90.00
_cell.angle_gamma   90.00
#
_symmetry.space_group_name_H-M   'P 1'
#
loop_
_entity.id
_entity.type
_entity.pdbx_description
1 polymer ?
#
loop_
_entity_poly.entity_id
_entity_poly.type
_entity_poly.pdbx_seq_one_letter_code
_entity_poly.pdbx_strand_id
1 'polypeptide(L)'
;MKKKEKQMIAILVAITIVVIIIAIAMSKGKKEEVEETNANVVEEFVDVLEDGTRLNTSNKLQETKKIDGMEITNFQLTEKDNVTLLLGTVTNVSETTKGGYPVNVKIIDKQGNEIITIDAFLGPLKAGESTQFSTSATFDYANAYDFSVIKK
;
A
#
# COMPACT_ATOMS: atom_id res chain seq x y z
N MET A 1 -11.33 -1.80 26.38
CA MET A 1 -10.63 -2.98 25.80
C MET A 1 -9.43 -3.32 26.65
N LYS A 2 -9.34 -4.55 27.17
CA LYS A 2 -8.26 -4.98 28.05
C LYS A 2 -6.96 -5.13 27.24
N LYS A 3 -5.80 -4.84 27.87
CA LYS A 3 -4.45 -4.88 27.25
C LYS A 3 -4.18 -6.18 26.44
N LYS A 4 -4.77 -7.30 26.89
CA LYS A 4 -4.68 -8.62 26.21
C LYS A 4 -5.47 -8.66 24.88
N GLU A 5 -6.57 -7.94 24.76
CA GLU A 5 -7.34 -7.88 23.50
C GLU A 5 -6.62 -7.10 22.43
N LYS A 6 -5.94 -6.00 22.80
CA LYS A 6 -5.09 -5.23 21.88
C LYS A 6 -3.90 -6.07 21.35
N GLN A 7 -3.28 -6.89 22.21
CA GLN A 7 -2.21 -7.79 21.78
C GLN A 7 -2.72 -8.92 20.86
N MET A 8 -3.90 -9.47 21.11
CA MET A 8 -4.48 -10.50 20.22
C MET A 8 -4.83 -9.93 18.84
N ILE A 9 -5.36 -8.73 18.76
CA ILE A 9 -5.68 -8.07 17.48
C ILE A 9 -4.39 -7.79 16.70
N ALA A 10 -3.34 -7.29 17.35
CA ALA A 10 -2.05 -7.04 16.71
C ALA A 10 -1.41 -8.33 16.15
N ILE A 11 -1.53 -9.44 16.88
CA ILE A 11 -1.02 -10.76 16.45
C ILE A 11 -1.86 -11.29 15.27
N LEU A 12 -3.18 -11.11 15.31
CA LEU A 12 -4.07 -11.56 14.21
C LEU A 12 -3.77 -10.80 12.91
N VAL A 13 -3.55 -9.49 12.99
CA VAL A 13 -3.18 -8.66 11.83
C VAL A 13 -1.81 -9.09 11.27
N ALA A 14 -0.83 -9.34 12.13
CA ALA A 14 0.49 -9.80 11.70
C ALA A 14 0.42 -11.18 11.00
N ILE A 15 -0.40 -12.11 11.51
CA ILE A 15 -0.59 -13.44 10.91
C ILE A 15 -1.29 -13.32 9.54
N THR A 16 -2.25 -12.41 9.40
CA THR A 16 -2.97 -12.21 8.11
C THR A 16 -2.01 -11.69 7.03
N ILE A 17 -1.11 -10.79 7.39
CA ILE A 17 -0.09 -10.26 6.47
C ILE A 17 0.88 -11.38 6.03
N VAL A 18 1.33 -12.22 6.97
CA VAL A 18 2.21 -13.35 6.67
C VAL A 18 1.52 -14.38 5.76
N VAL A 19 0.24 -14.66 5.97
CA VAL A 19 -0.53 -15.60 5.14
C VAL A 19 -0.70 -15.09 3.71
N ILE A 20 -0.90 -13.78 3.52
CA ILE A 20 -0.99 -13.16 2.19
C ILE A 20 0.35 -13.27 1.46
N ILE A 21 1.46 -13.00 2.14
CA ILE A 21 2.82 -13.13 1.58
C ILE A 21 3.11 -14.58 1.18
N ILE A 22 2.72 -15.57 2.01
CA ILE A 22 2.92 -17.00 1.72
C ILE A 22 2.01 -17.46 0.58
N ALA A 23 0.78 -16.97 0.47
CA ALA A 23 -0.14 -17.32 -0.61
C ALA A 23 0.39 -16.83 -1.98
N ILE A 24 1.02 -15.67 -2.03
CA ILE A 24 1.71 -15.13 -3.22
C ILE A 24 2.93 -16.00 -3.57
N ALA A 25 3.71 -16.44 -2.58
CA ALA A 25 4.91 -17.26 -2.78
C ALA A 25 4.61 -18.72 -3.24
N MET A 26 3.39 -19.23 -3.05
CA MET A 26 3.03 -20.62 -3.40
C MET A 26 2.36 -20.80 -4.76
N SER A 27 2.08 -19.74 -5.51
CA SER A 27 1.53 -19.81 -6.86
C SER A 27 2.64 -20.05 -7.89
N LYS A 28 3.19 -21.25 -7.93
CA LYS A 28 4.12 -21.68 -8.99
C LYS A 28 3.38 -21.91 -10.29
N GLY A 29 3.36 -20.93 -11.17
CA GLY A 29 2.94 -21.05 -12.58
C GLY A 29 4.13 -20.82 -13.52
N LYS A 30 4.22 -21.63 -14.56
CA LYS A 30 5.31 -21.81 -15.53
C LYS A 30 5.84 -20.48 -16.10
N LYS A 31 7.17 -20.43 -16.28
CA LYS A 31 7.88 -19.44 -17.08
C LYS A 31 7.45 -19.51 -18.55
N GLU A 32 6.98 -18.41 -19.09
CA GLU A 32 7.13 -18.07 -20.50
C GLU A 32 8.15 -16.92 -20.59
N GLU A 33 9.24 -17.19 -21.31
CA GLU A 33 10.22 -16.16 -21.65
C GLU A 33 9.57 -15.18 -22.62
N VAL A 34 9.40 -13.95 -22.20
CA VAL A 34 9.11 -12.82 -23.08
C VAL A 34 10.43 -12.06 -23.28
N GLU A 35 10.91 -12.04 -24.53
CA GLU A 35 12.09 -11.27 -24.93
C GLU A 35 11.89 -9.78 -24.61
N GLU A 36 12.77 -9.25 -23.77
CA GLU A 36 12.85 -7.83 -23.47
C GLU A 36 13.56 -7.07 -24.57
N THR A 37 12.85 -6.16 -25.22
CA THR A 37 13.45 -4.98 -25.83
C THR A 37 13.31 -3.83 -24.86
N ASN A 38 14.39 -3.46 -24.13
CA ASN A 38 14.31 -2.24 -23.36
C ASN A 38 15.61 -1.54 -23.05
N ALA A 39 15.54 -0.22 -23.27
CA ALA A 39 16.44 0.76 -22.70
C ALA A 39 16.46 0.62 -21.15
N ASN A 40 17.66 0.49 -20.55
CA ASN A 40 17.87 0.47 -19.10
C ASN A 40 17.30 1.76 -18.44
N VAL A 41 16.06 1.73 -18.05
CA VAL A 41 15.57 2.61 -17.00
C VAL A 41 15.98 1.94 -15.69
N VAL A 42 16.99 2.48 -15.03
CA VAL A 42 17.36 2.04 -13.68
C VAL A 42 16.21 2.40 -12.76
N GLU A 43 15.44 1.40 -12.37
CA GLU A 43 14.36 1.56 -11.40
C GLU A 43 14.97 1.62 -10.00
N GLU A 44 14.96 2.82 -9.41
CA GLU A 44 15.65 3.10 -8.16
C GLU A 44 14.93 2.48 -6.94
N PHE A 45 13.61 2.28 -7.04
CA PHE A 45 12.75 1.90 -5.91
C PHE A 45 11.99 0.60 -6.14
N VAL A 46 12.51 -0.34 -6.92
CA VAL A 46 11.82 -1.59 -7.25
C VAL A 46 12.70 -2.80 -7.02
N ASP A 47 12.18 -3.76 -6.26
CA ASP A 47 12.66 -5.13 -6.22
C ASP A 47 11.68 -6.04 -6.97
N VAL A 48 12.20 -6.95 -7.78
CA VAL A 48 11.39 -7.93 -8.52
C VAL A 48 11.46 -9.27 -7.78
N LEU A 49 10.29 -9.75 -7.34
CA LEU A 49 10.17 -11.03 -6.65
C LEU A 49 10.22 -12.21 -7.66
N GLU A 50 10.42 -13.43 -7.14
CA GLU A 50 10.54 -14.65 -7.98
C GLU A 50 9.30 -14.92 -8.85
N ASP A 51 8.13 -14.45 -8.44
CA ASP A 51 6.87 -14.62 -9.18
C ASP A 51 6.59 -13.46 -10.16
N GLY A 52 7.56 -12.58 -10.37
CA GLY A 52 7.45 -11.41 -11.24
C GLY A 52 6.75 -10.20 -10.62
N THR A 53 6.29 -10.29 -9.36
CA THR A 53 5.74 -9.14 -8.64
C THR A 53 6.82 -8.10 -8.40
N ARG A 54 6.53 -6.86 -8.72
CA ARG A 54 7.40 -5.70 -8.52
C ARG A 54 7.00 -5.02 -7.20
N LEU A 55 7.90 -5.02 -6.24
CA LEU A 55 7.70 -4.45 -4.90
C LEU A 55 8.42 -3.11 -4.80
N ASN A 56 7.72 -2.07 -4.41
CA ASN A 56 8.35 -0.79 -4.12
C ASN A 56 9.16 -0.85 -2.83
N THR A 57 10.39 -0.32 -2.88
CA THR A 57 11.35 -0.31 -1.77
C THR A 57 11.65 1.10 -1.23
N SER A 58 10.93 2.13 -1.68
CA SER A 58 11.14 3.49 -1.20
C SER A 58 10.85 3.63 0.29
N ASN A 59 11.79 4.12 1.05
CA ASN A 59 11.61 4.42 2.47
C ASN A 59 10.53 5.48 2.72
N LYS A 60 10.25 6.35 1.74
CA LYS A 60 9.21 7.37 1.85
C LYS A 60 7.79 6.80 1.90
N LEU A 61 7.57 5.65 1.26
CA LEU A 61 6.30 4.94 1.37
C LEU A 61 6.05 4.38 2.77
N GLN A 62 7.11 4.12 3.54
CA GLN A 62 7.00 3.59 4.91
C GLN A 62 6.69 4.68 5.95
N GLU A 63 6.82 5.94 5.60
CA GLU A 63 6.51 7.05 6.51
C GLU A 63 5.01 7.12 6.81
N THR A 64 4.65 7.32 8.07
CA THR A 64 3.25 7.52 8.48
C THR A 64 2.67 8.76 7.80
N LYS A 65 1.57 8.61 7.10
CA LYS A 65 0.80 9.73 6.55
C LYS A 65 -0.41 10.02 7.44
N LYS A 66 -0.77 11.30 7.55
CA LYS A 66 -1.87 11.75 8.42
C LYS A 66 -2.93 12.46 7.62
N ILE A 67 -4.18 12.15 7.92
CA ILE A 67 -5.34 12.81 7.33
C ILE A 67 -6.50 12.86 8.35
N ASP A 68 -6.98 14.05 8.67
CA ASP A 68 -8.19 14.28 9.48
C ASP A 68 -8.28 13.45 10.79
N GLY A 69 -7.16 13.34 11.53
CA GLY A 69 -7.09 12.56 12.77
C GLY A 69 -6.99 11.05 12.57
N MET A 70 -6.69 10.62 11.38
CA MET A 70 -6.30 9.23 11.06
C MET A 70 -4.83 9.15 10.65
N GLU A 71 -4.21 8.03 10.92
CA GLU A 71 -2.85 7.68 10.48
C GLU A 71 -2.90 6.50 9.52
N ILE A 72 -2.13 6.61 8.42
CA ILE A 72 -1.91 5.53 7.47
C ILE A 72 -0.48 5.04 7.66
N THR A 73 -0.34 3.76 7.96
CA THR A 73 0.92 3.08 8.25
C THR A 73 1.03 1.78 7.45
N ASN A 74 2.21 1.14 7.49
CA ASN A 74 2.46 -0.13 6.81
C ASN A 74 2.07 -0.09 5.32
N PHE A 75 2.38 1.01 4.68
CA PHE A 75 2.03 1.19 3.28
C PHE A 75 2.92 0.33 2.39
N GLN A 76 2.29 -0.42 1.50
CA GLN A 76 2.97 -1.25 0.50
C GLN A 76 2.42 -0.91 -0.87
N LEU A 77 3.31 -0.80 -1.83
CA LEU A 77 2.98 -0.63 -3.24
C LEU A 77 3.62 -1.78 -4.01
N THR A 78 2.79 -2.53 -4.70
CA THR A 78 3.22 -3.63 -5.56
C THR A 78 2.61 -3.48 -6.94
N GLU A 79 3.30 -4.00 -7.95
CA GLU A 79 2.76 -4.11 -9.30
C GLU A 79 2.89 -5.55 -9.78
N LYS A 80 1.87 -6.04 -10.46
CA LYS A 80 1.88 -7.30 -11.19
C LYS A 80 0.85 -7.24 -12.32
N ASP A 81 1.25 -7.78 -13.48
CA ASP A 81 0.39 -7.86 -14.67
C ASP A 81 -0.23 -6.50 -15.07
N ASN A 82 0.56 -5.43 -14.96
CA ASN A 82 0.16 -4.05 -15.25
C ASN A 82 -0.94 -3.50 -14.33
N VAL A 83 -1.02 -4.03 -13.11
CA VAL A 83 -1.90 -3.54 -12.04
C VAL A 83 -1.06 -3.18 -10.82
N THR A 84 -1.06 -1.90 -10.48
CA THR A 84 -0.47 -1.42 -9.22
C THR A 84 -1.49 -1.52 -8.10
N LEU A 85 -1.12 -2.17 -7.01
CA LEU A 85 -1.90 -2.31 -5.79
C LEU A 85 -1.23 -1.54 -4.65
N LEU A 86 -2.02 -0.72 -3.95
CA LEU A 86 -1.61 0.00 -2.75
C LEU A 86 -2.35 -0.59 -1.55
N LEU A 87 -1.60 -1.00 -0.56
CA LEU A 87 -2.13 -1.52 0.71
C LEU A 87 -1.57 -0.71 1.87
N GLY A 88 -2.34 -0.60 2.95
CA GLY A 88 -1.90 0.06 4.17
C GLY A 88 -2.85 -0.21 5.33
N THR A 89 -2.49 0.26 6.51
CA THR A 89 -3.33 0.22 7.69
C THR A 89 -3.76 1.64 8.05
N VAL A 90 -5.07 1.88 8.13
CA VAL A 90 -5.61 3.15 8.62
C VAL A 90 -6.05 2.99 10.07
N THR A 91 -5.59 3.89 10.92
CA THR A 91 -5.96 3.94 12.34
C THR A 91 -6.54 5.29 12.67
N ASN A 92 -7.72 5.32 13.30
CA ASN A 92 -8.26 6.54 13.86
C ASN A 92 -7.59 6.85 15.20
N VAL A 93 -6.71 7.85 15.22
CA VAL A 93 -5.97 8.28 16.43
C VAL A 93 -6.67 9.43 17.18
N SER A 94 -7.83 9.86 16.71
CA SER A 94 -8.65 10.89 17.35
C SER A 94 -9.62 10.29 18.38
N GLU A 95 -10.26 11.15 19.16
CA GLU A 95 -11.24 10.77 20.17
C GLU A 95 -12.68 10.57 19.62
N THR A 96 -12.89 10.89 18.34
CA THR A 96 -14.22 10.83 17.69
C THR A 96 -14.18 9.94 16.46
N THR A 97 -15.34 9.48 16.01
CA THR A 97 -15.45 8.74 14.73
C THR A 97 -14.95 9.60 13.57
N LYS A 98 -14.08 9.04 12.75
CA LYS A 98 -13.48 9.65 11.56
C LYS A 98 -13.69 8.79 10.32
N GLY A 99 -13.46 9.36 9.13
CA GLY A 99 -13.65 8.66 7.85
C GLY A 99 -15.06 8.81 7.30
N GLY A 100 -15.46 7.89 6.45
CA GLY A 100 -16.75 7.92 5.75
C GLY A 100 -16.76 8.89 4.58
N TYR A 101 -15.60 9.15 3.94
CA TYR A 101 -15.47 10.08 2.83
C TYR A 101 -14.45 9.61 1.77
N PRO A 102 -14.61 10.09 0.52
CA PRO A 102 -13.65 9.82 -0.54
C PRO A 102 -12.34 10.60 -0.31
N VAL A 103 -11.25 10.01 -0.75
CA VAL A 103 -9.91 10.61 -0.75
C VAL A 103 -9.23 10.40 -2.09
N ASN A 104 -8.24 11.22 -2.37
CA ASN A 104 -7.30 11.05 -3.46
C ASN A 104 -5.96 10.57 -2.90
N VAL A 105 -5.45 9.47 -3.42
CA VAL A 105 -4.08 8.99 -3.20
C VAL A 105 -3.24 9.48 -4.37
N LYS A 106 -2.32 10.38 -4.11
CA LYS A 106 -1.38 10.90 -5.11
C LYS A 106 -0.08 10.14 -5.01
N ILE A 107 0.33 9.53 -6.09
CA ILE A 107 1.64 8.88 -6.23
C ILE A 107 2.62 9.91 -6.81
N ILE A 108 3.80 9.99 -6.22
CA ILE A 108 4.75 11.10 -6.42
C ILE A 108 6.13 10.53 -6.79
N ASP A 109 6.80 11.15 -7.77
CA ASP A 109 8.17 10.84 -8.15
C ASP A 109 9.21 11.48 -7.19
N LYS A 110 10.49 11.18 -7.41
CA LYS A 110 11.60 11.71 -6.60
C LYS A 110 11.78 13.23 -6.72
N GLN A 111 11.29 13.83 -7.78
CA GLN A 111 11.32 15.27 -8.04
C GLN A 111 10.14 16.00 -7.38
N GLY A 112 9.18 15.25 -6.82
CA GLY A 112 7.97 15.78 -6.20
C GLY A 112 6.81 16.00 -7.19
N ASN A 113 6.93 15.50 -8.43
CA ASN A 113 5.84 15.59 -9.40
C ASN A 113 4.82 14.49 -9.13
N GLU A 114 3.55 14.81 -9.35
CA GLU A 114 2.47 13.83 -9.33
C GLU A 114 2.56 12.94 -10.58
N ILE A 115 2.67 11.62 -10.35
CA ILE A 115 2.65 10.60 -11.41
C ILE A 115 1.20 10.25 -11.76
N ILE A 116 0.38 10.02 -10.72
CA ILE A 116 -1.03 9.69 -10.85
C ILE A 116 -1.78 10.05 -9.57
N THR A 117 -3.07 10.36 -9.69
CA THR A 117 -4.02 10.43 -8.58
C THR A 117 -5.02 9.28 -8.69
N ILE A 118 -5.15 8.49 -7.63
CA ILE A 118 -6.04 7.33 -7.54
C ILE A 118 -7.15 7.65 -6.55
N ASP A 119 -8.40 7.45 -6.97
CA ASP A 119 -9.55 7.57 -6.09
C ASP A 119 -9.61 6.41 -5.09
N ALA A 120 -9.90 6.74 -3.84
CA ALA A 120 -10.07 5.77 -2.77
C ALA A 120 -11.16 6.22 -1.78
N PHE A 121 -11.48 5.37 -0.82
CA PHE A 121 -12.46 5.66 0.22
C PHE A 121 -11.94 5.24 1.58
N LEU A 122 -11.96 6.16 2.54
CA LEU A 122 -11.69 5.85 3.94
C LEU A 122 -13.01 5.59 4.65
N GLY A 123 -13.24 4.33 5.05
CA GLY A 123 -14.43 3.94 5.81
C GLY A 123 -14.51 4.62 7.17
N PRO A 124 -15.70 4.69 7.78
CA PRO A 124 -15.85 5.26 9.12
C PRO A 124 -15.19 4.34 10.16
N LEU A 125 -14.35 4.93 11.03
CA LEU A 125 -13.65 4.26 12.11
C LEU A 125 -13.95 4.98 13.43
N LYS A 126 -14.31 4.24 14.47
CA LYS A 126 -14.43 4.79 15.82
C LYS A 126 -13.04 5.14 16.37
N ALA A 127 -13.02 5.89 17.47
CA ALA A 127 -11.79 6.22 18.19
C ALA A 127 -10.95 4.96 18.49
N GLY A 128 -9.69 4.94 18.05
CA GLY A 128 -8.75 3.84 18.26
C GLY A 128 -8.96 2.61 17.38
N GLU A 129 -9.95 2.61 16.48
CA GLU A 129 -10.15 1.51 15.51
C GLU A 129 -9.15 1.60 14.36
N SER A 130 -8.79 0.42 13.84
CA SER A 130 -7.94 0.27 12.66
C SER A 130 -8.59 -0.65 11.64
N THR A 131 -8.34 -0.37 10.36
CA THR A 131 -8.75 -1.22 9.23
C THR A 131 -7.69 -1.25 8.15
N GLN A 132 -7.78 -2.22 7.25
CA GLN A 132 -6.95 -2.23 6.07
C GLN A 132 -7.46 -1.19 5.06
N PHE A 133 -6.54 -0.42 4.51
CA PHE A 133 -6.75 0.48 3.38
C PHE A 133 -6.23 -0.20 2.13
N SER A 134 -7.00 -0.14 1.04
CA SER A 134 -6.62 -0.74 -0.24
C SER A 134 -7.17 0.10 -1.39
N THR A 135 -6.33 0.34 -2.39
CA THR A 135 -6.74 0.88 -3.68
C THR A 135 -5.81 0.38 -4.79
N SER A 136 -6.22 0.50 -6.04
CA SER A 136 -5.45 0.03 -7.17
C SER A 136 -5.56 0.95 -8.38
N ALA A 137 -4.59 0.84 -9.27
CA ALA A 137 -4.59 1.51 -10.56
C ALA A 137 -4.08 0.56 -11.65
N THR A 138 -4.57 0.76 -12.88
CA THR A 138 -4.01 0.12 -14.08
C THR A 138 -2.69 0.82 -14.42
N PHE A 139 -1.76 0.10 -15.01
CA PHE A 139 -0.37 0.48 -15.31
C PHE A 139 0.58 0.32 -14.11
N ASP A 140 1.85 0.34 -14.46
CA ASP A 140 2.96 0.16 -13.54
C ASP A 140 3.39 1.49 -12.91
N TYR A 141 3.20 1.57 -11.61
CA TYR A 141 3.67 2.67 -10.78
C TYR A 141 4.60 2.19 -9.67
N ALA A 142 5.17 0.97 -9.79
CA ALA A 142 6.03 0.37 -8.77
C ALA A 142 7.22 1.25 -8.41
N ASN A 143 7.79 2.00 -9.35
CA ASN A 143 8.95 2.87 -9.12
C ASN A 143 8.59 4.25 -8.52
N ALA A 144 7.48 4.36 -7.80
CA ALA A 144 7.11 5.57 -7.08
C ALA A 144 8.08 5.89 -5.93
N TYR A 145 8.27 7.17 -5.64
CA TYR A 145 9.11 7.61 -4.53
C TYR A 145 8.32 7.80 -3.24
N ASP A 146 7.14 8.46 -3.33
CA ASP A 146 6.32 8.82 -2.17
C ASP A 146 4.83 8.80 -2.54
N PHE A 147 3.98 8.95 -1.54
CA PHE A 147 2.55 9.18 -1.74
C PHE A 147 2.01 10.21 -0.75
N SER A 148 0.89 10.80 -1.10
CA SER A 148 0.09 11.60 -0.17
C SER A 148 -1.38 11.21 -0.26
N VAL A 149 -2.12 11.45 0.82
CA VAL A 149 -3.58 11.22 0.86
C VAL A 149 -4.26 12.51 1.22
N ILE A 150 -5.18 12.96 0.39
CA ILE A 150 -5.92 14.19 0.57
C ILE A 150 -7.43 13.94 0.50
N LYS A 151 -8.21 14.66 1.28
CA LYS A 151 -9.66 14.60 1.23
C LYS A 151 -10.16 15.18 -0.09
N LYS A 152 -11.12 14.51 -0.69
CA LYS A 152 -11.75 14.92 -1.95
C LYS A 152 -12.87 15.91 -1.70
#